data_b2077147b481a9c24e84e1f1d0679ec1
#
_entry.id   b2077147b481a9c24e84e1f1d0679ec1
#
_cell.length_a   1.000
_cell.length_b   1.000
_cell.length_c   1.000
_cell.angle_alpha   90.00
_cell.angle_beta   90.00
_cell.angle_gamma   90.00
#
_symmetry.space_group_name_H-M   'P 1'
#
loop_
_entity.id
_entity.type
_entity.pdbx_description
1 polymer ?
#
loop_
_entity_poly.entity_id
_entity_poly.type
_entity_poly.pdbx_seq_one_letter_code
_entity_poly.pdbx_strand_id
1 'polypeptide(L)'
;MEKINKSHDRFFKEVLGDIETAKSFLQHYLPPKIVRLIDPESITIETDSYIEKDLSEYFFDLLFRVKMQQEEGYVYLLFEHKSKVDKHVSLQLLGYMTSIWKKTVPRPLPVILPVVFYQGREKWEAPQWFSNRFSNIDRMDGDLKDYIPDYKYELFEISSLREEEVKGAKRLRIYLDAIRLRSLRGKAAIREAMFRVAVTISELPRTEANERFFQVCTIYLFETMGKENFEQLSELMET
;
A
#
# COMPACT_ATOMS: atom_id res chain seq x y z
N MET A 1 0.57 -17.61 -11.65
CA MET A 1 0.88 -16.83 -10.45
C MET A 1 1.69 -15.58 -10.79
N GLU A 2 2.77 -15.67 -11.51
CA GLU A 2 3.66 -14.53 -11.86
C GLU A 2 2.92 -13.40 -12.63
N LYS A 3 2.05 -13.73 -13.57
CA LYS A 3 1.27 -12.75 -14.35
C LYS A 3 0.29 -11.96 -13.47
N ILE A 4 -0.36 -12.62 -12.53
CA ILE A 4 -1.31 -11.99 -11.60
C ILE A 4 -0.57 -11.04 -10.64
N ASN A 5 0.62 -11.41 -10.15
CA ASN A 5 1.43 -10.53 -9.32
C ASN A 5 1.76 -9.23 -10.08
N LYS A 6 2.19 -9.32 -11.35
CA LYS A 6 2.47 -8.13 -12.18
C LYS A 6 1.28 -7.19 -12.34
N SER A 7 0.06 -7.73 -12.42
CA SER A 7 -1.17 -6.90 -12.51
C SER A 7 -1.47 -6.17 -11.21
N HIS A 8 -1.31 -6.85 -10.06
CA HIS A 8 -1.46 -6.21 -8.75
C HIS A 8 -0.49 -5.07 -8.57
N ASP A 9 0.78 -5.31 -8.87
CA ASP A 9 1.87 -4.34 -8.76
C ASP A 9 1.64 -3.13 -9.65
N ARG A 10 1.26 -3.39 -10.91
CA ARG A 10 0.95 -2.32 -11.86
C ARG A 10 -0.24 -1.48 -11.39
N PHE A 11 -1.29 -2.11 -10.87
CA PHE A 11 -2.47 -1.42 -10.38
C PHE A 11 -2.14 -0.60 -9.12
N PHE A 12 -1.37 -1.16 -8.19
CA PHE A 12 -0.89 -0.44 -7.02
C PHE A 12 -0.12 0.83 -7.40
N LYS A 13 0.86 0.72 -8.32
CA LYS A 13 1.65 1.86 -8.79
C LYS A 13 0.83 2.89 -9.54
N GLU A 14 -0.10 2.48 -10.38
CA GLU A 14 -0.98 3.38 -11.11
C GLU A 14 -1.86 4.20 -10.17
N VAL A 15 -2.33 3.59 -9.09
CA VAL A 15 -3.23 4.21 -8.13
C VAL A 15 -2.49 5.07 -7.12
N LEU A 16 -1.55 4.48 -6.39
CA LEU A 16 -0.82 5.19 -5.33
C LEU A 16 0.38 6.00 -5.84
N GLY A 17 0.75 5.83 -7.11
CA GLY A 17 1.65 6.73 -7.82
C GLY A 17 0.99 8.05 -8.27
N ASP A 18 -0.33 8.18 -8.15
CA ASP A 18 -1.03 9.45 -8.28
C ASP A 18 -0.99 10.21 -6.96
N ILE A 19 -0.48 11.44 -6.96
CA ILE A 19 -0.21 12.18 -5.72
C ILE A 19 -1.47 12.47 -4.89
N GLU A 20 -2.57 12.79 -5.55
CA GLU A 20 -3.83 13.08 -4.86
C GLU A 20 -4.43 11.80 -4.24
N THR A 21 -4.27 10.68 -4.91
CA THR A 21 -4.67 9.38 -4.41
C THR A 21 -3.79 8.95 -3.23
N ALA A 22 -2.48 9.17 -3.31
CA ALA A 22 -1.54 8.91 -2.22
C ALA A 22 -1.83 9.78 -0.99
N LYS A 23 -2.04 11.09 -1.16
CA LYS A 23 -2.48 11.99 -0.09
C LYS A 23 -3.74 11.47 0.60
N SER A 24 -4.73 11.11 -0.20
CA SER A 24 -5.98 10.56 0.30
C SER A 24 -5.80 9.26 1.07
N PHE A 25 -4.92 8.35 0.61
CA PHE A 25 -4.58 7.13 1.33
C PHE A 25 -3.95 7.45 2.70
N LEU A 26 -2.92 8.29 2.73
CA LEU A 26 -2.23 8.64 3.97
C LEU A 26 -3.18 9.30 4.99
N GLN A 27 -4.08 10.16 4.53
CA GLN A 27 -5.05 10.86 5.40
C GLN A 27 -6.11 9.94 6.01
N HIS A 28 -6.58 8.93 5.26
CA HIS A 28 -7.71 8.10 5.70
C HIS A 28 -7.29 6.79 6.36
N TYR A 29 -6.09 6.29 6.07
CA TYR A 29 -5.69 4.93 6.45
C TYR A 29 -4.46 4.84 7.35
N LEU A 30 -3.70 5.92 7.52
CA LEU A 30 -2.70 5.97 8.58
C LEU A 30 -3.37 6.23 9.93
N PRO A 31 -2.75 5.79 11.05
CA PRO A 31 -3.23 6.11 12.38
C PRO A 31 -3.40 7.62 12.58
N PRO A 32 -4.51 8.11 13.16
CA PRO A 32 -4.76 9.56 13.32
C PRO A 32 -3.64 10.32 14.04
N LYS A 33 -2.92 9.65 14.94
CA LYS A 33 -1.74 10.21 15.62
C LYS A 33 -0.58 10.50 14.67
N ILE A 34 -0.45 9.72 13.59
CA ILE A 34 0.59 9.92 12.56
C ILE A 34 0.13 10.97 11.56
N VAL A 35 -1.14 10.90 11.10
CA VAL A 35 -1.71 11.86 10.15
C VAL A 35 -1.52 13.30 10.62
N ARG A 36 -1.71 13.58 11.92
CA ARG A 36 -1.54 14.92 12.50
C ARG A 36 -0.11 15.46 12.46
N LEU A 37 0.88 14.59 12.28
CA LEU A 37 2.29 14.95 12.20
C LEU A 37 2.77 15.22 10.78
N ILE A 38 2.00 14.80 9.78
CA ILE A 38 2.32 14.88 8.35
C ILE A 38 1.65 16.13 7.76
N ASP A 39 2.43 16.92 7.02
CA ASP A 39 1.88 17.98 6.19
C ASP A 39 1.48 17.38 4.83
N PRO A 40 0.18 17.19 4.55
CA PRO A 40 -0.29 16.54 3.34
C PRO A 40 0.03 17.32 2.06
N GLU A 41 0.19 18.64 2.14
CA GLU A 41 0.51 19.47 0.97
C GLU A 41 2.00 19.41 0.59
N SER A 42 2.83 18.91 1.50
CA SER A 42 4.27 18.72 1.24
C SER A 42 4.61 17.41 0.54
N ILE A 43 3.63 16.51 0.34
CA ILE A 43 3.86 15.17 -0.19
C ILE A 43 4.30 15.23 -1.65
N THR A 44 5.43 14.63 -1.95
CA THR A 44 5.95 14.42 -3.32
C THR A 44 6.39 12.98 -3.52
N ILE A 45 6.31 12.48 -4.74
CA ILE A 45 6.76 11.13 -5.08
C ILE A 45 8.25 11.20 -5.43
N GLU A 46 9.04 10.35 -4.78
CA GLU A 46 10.44 10.16 -5.17
C GLU A 46 10.53 9.18 -6.34
N THR A 47 11.02 9.67 -7.46
CA THR A 47 11.15 8.89 -8.71
C THR A 47 12.51 8.25 -8.88
N ASP A 48 13.51 8.71 -8.13
CA ASP A 48 14.86 8.16 -8.20
C ASP A 48 14.93 6.79 -7.54
N SER A 49 15.65 5.86 -8.17
CA SER A 49 15.88 4.52 -7.65
C SER A 49 16.67 4.57 -6.35
N TYR A 50 15.99 4.79 -5.22
CA TYR A 50 16.60 4.67 -3.89
C TYR A 50 16.90 3.21 -3.54
N ILE A 51 16.35 2.27 -4.31
CA ILE A 51 16.52 0.83 -4.12
C ILE A 51 17.61 0.35 -5.07
N GLU A 52 18.59 -0.36 -4.56
CA GLU A 52 19.61 -1.03 -5.37
C GLU A 52 18.93 -1.98 -6.36
N LYS A 53 19.48 -2.11 -7.59
CA LYS A 53 18.90 -2.92 -8.67
C LYS A 53 18.59 -4.35 -8.23
N ASP A 54 19.40 -4.92 -7.35
CA ASP A 54 19.26 -6.28 -6.83
C ASP A 54 18.04 -6.46 -5.92
N LEU A 55 17.51 -5.36 -5.33
CA LEU A 55 16.32 -5.37 -4.50
C LEU A 55 15.06 -4.98 -5.27
N SER A 56 15.20 -4.23 -6.38
CA SER A 56 14.08 -3.74 -7.19
C SER A 56 13.38 -4.82 -8.03
N GLU A 57 14.01 -5.99 -8.23
CA GLU A 57 13.42 -7.07 -9.05
C GLU A 57 12.27 -7.81 -8.35
N TYR A 58 12.13 -7.66 -7.03
CA TYR A 58 11.18 -8.46 -6.24
C TYR A 58 10.03 -7.69 -5.60
N PHE A 59 10.09 -6.34 -5.54
CA PHE A 59 9.11 -5.55 -4.80
C PHE A 59 8.72 -4.25 -5.50
N PHE A 60 7.44 -3.94 -5.45
CA PHE A 60 6.88 -2.72 -6.02
C PHE A 60 6.59 -1.74 -4.89
N ASP A 61 7.52 -0.82 -4.70
CA ASP A 61 7.51 0.10 -3.59
C ASP A 61 7.32 1.53 -4.08
N LEU A 62 6.71 2.34 -3.24
CA LEU A 62 6.57 3.77 -3.44
C LEU A 62 7.23 4.51 -2.28
N LEU A 63 8.03 5.50 -2.61
CA LEU A 63 8.65 6.40 -1.65
C LEU A 63 8.08 7.79 -1.82
N PHE A 64 7.56 8.35 -0.73
CA PHE A 64 7.06 9.71 -0.69
C PHE A 64 7.94 10.54 0.23
N ARG A 65 8.41 11.68 -0.25
CA ARG A 65 8.98 12.72 0.60
C ARG A 65 7.85 13.53 1.19
N VAL A 66 7.97 13.88 2.47
CA VAL A 66 6.92 14.56 3.22
C VAL A 66 7.52 15.36 4.38
N LYS A 67 6.92 16.49 4.74
CA LYS A 67 7.26 17.17 5.99
C LYS A 67 6.51 16.53 7.15
N MET A 68 7.27 16.20 8.20
CA MET A 68 6.78 15.69 9.47
C MET A 68 7.24 16.66 10.59
N GLN A 69 6.29 17.31 11.26
CA GLN A 69 6.62 18.32 12.29
C GLN A 69 7.61 19.40 11.79
N GLN A 70 7.45 19.86 10.54
CA GLN A 70 8.30 20.84 9.85
C GLN A 70 9.68 20.32 9.38
N GLU A 71 10.04 19.08 9.70
CA GLU A 71 11.28 18.45 9.23
C GLU A 71 11.01 17.56 8.02
N GLU A 72 12.01 17.38 7.18
CA GLU A 72 11.92 16.42 6.06
C GLU A 72 11.89 14.99 6.58
N GLY A 73 11.00 14.19 6.00
CA GLY A 73 10.87 12.78 6.27
C GLY A 73 10.36 12.02 5.04
N TYR A 74 10.23 10.73 5.20
CA TYR A 74 9.73 9.87 4.13
C TYR A 74 8.62 8.94 4.62
N VAL A 75 7.63 8.70 3.76
CA VAL A 75 6.70 7.57 3.89
C VAL A 75 7.09 6.54 2.83
N TYR A 76 7.45 5.36 3.29
CA TYR A 76 7.81 4.24 2.43
C TYR A 76 6.68 3.22 2.40
N LEU A 77 6.02 3.07 1.25
CA LEU A 77 4.97 2.08 1.05
C LEU A 77 5.57 0.82 0.43
N LEU A 78 5.62 -0.26 1.21
CA LEU A 78 5.92 -1.60 0.74
C LEU A 78 4.62 -2.32 0.38
N PHE A 79 4.47 -2.72 -0.87
CA PHE A 79 3.35 -3.55 -1.30
C PHE A 79 3.68 -5.04 -1.15
N GLU A 80 3.04 -5.68 -0.18
CA GLU A 80 3.23 -7.11 0.10
C GLU A 80 2.02 -7.91 -0.41
N HIS A 81 2.21 -8.59 -1.54
CA HIS A 81 1.20 -9.43 -2.17
C HIS A 81 1.60 -10.92 -2.12
N LYS A 82 1.69 -11.49 -0.92
CA LYS A 82 1.96 -12.92 -0.76
C LYS A 82 0.75 -13.63 -0.16
N SER A 83 0.55 -14.88 -0.60
CA SER A 83 -0.44 -15.78 -0.01
C SER A 83 -0.09 -16.17 1.43
N LYS A 84 1.17 -16.01 1.83
CA LYS A 84 1.69 -16.23 3.18
C LYS A 84 2.41 -14.99 3.67
N VAL A 85 2.26 -14.71 4.96
CA VAL A 85 2.93 -13.60 5.62
C VAL A 85 4.45 -13.82 5.61
N ASP A 86 5.20 -12.83 5.10
CA ASP A 86 6.66 -12.88 5.17
C ASP A 86 7.11 -12.48 6.58
N LYS A 87 7.61 -13.46 7.32
CA LYS A 87 8.14 -13.23 8.67
C LYS A 87 9.39 -12.35 8.68
N HIS A 88 10.03 -12.13 7.53
CA HIS A 88 11.24 -11.31 7.39
C HIS A 88 10.98 -9.87 6.95
N VAL A 89 9.72 -9.48 6.77
CA VAL A 89 9.32 -8.14 6.28
C VAL A 89 9.99 -7.00 7.06
N SER A 90 10.08 -7.11 8.39
CA SER A 90 10.71 -6.06 9.18
C SER A 90 12.24 -5.96 8.93
N LEU A 91 12.94 -7.07 8.71
CA LEU A 91 14.36 -7.04 8.34
C LEU A 91 14.57 -6.44 6.95
N GLN A 92 13.68 -6.75 6.03
CA GLN A 92 13.64 -6.19 4.69
C GLN A 92 13.43 -4.68 4.71
N LEU A 93 12.44 -4.20 5.49
CA LEU A 93 12.18 -2.76 5.68
C LEU A 93 13.40 -2.04 6.27
N LEU A 94 14.12 -2.64 7.21
CA LEU A 94 15.36 -2.08 7.75
C LEU A 94 16.43 -1.91 6.66
N GLY A 95 16.56 -2.89 5.78
CA GLY A 95 17.44 -2.81 4.61
C GLY A 95 17.09 -1.62 3.70
N TYR A 96 15.80 -1.44 3.38
CA TYR A 96 15.34 -0.31 2.57
C TYR A 96 15.55 1.04 3.25
N MET A 97 15.20 1.17 4.53
CA MET A 97 15.46 2.39 5.29
C MET A 97 16.96 2.74 5.28
N THR A 98 17.82 1.75 5.47
CA THR A 98 19.28 1.94 5.40
C THR A 98 19.73 2.41 4.01
N SER A 99 19.16 1.85 2.95
CA SER A 99 19.46 2.26 1.56
C SER A 99 19.02 3.69 1.27
N ILE A 100 17.86 4.11 1.77
CA ILE A 100 17.36 5.48 1.68
C ILE A 100 18.32 6.42 2.43
N TRP A 101 18.68 6.11 3.68
CA TRP A 101 19.58 6.94 4.48
C TRP A 101 20.98 7.06 3.88
N LYS A 102 21.52 6.02 3.24
CA LYS A 102 22.82 6.11 2.56
C LYS A 102 22.81 7.10 1.40
N LYS A 103 21.66 7.30 0.75
CA LYS A 103 21.50 8.23 -0.39
C LYS A 103 21.06 9.62 0.05
N THR A 104 20.47 9.74 1.23
CA THR A 104 20.03 11.02 1.80
C THR A 104 21.18 11.67 2.55
N VAL A 105 21.89 12.55 1.90
CA VAL A 105 22.88 13.45 2.52
C VAL A 105 22.45 14.87 2.20
N PRO A 106 22.59 15.83 3.12
CA PRO A 106 23.33 15.78 4.38
C PRO A 106 22.53 15.32 5.60
N ARG A 107 23.22 15.11 6.71
CA ARG A 107 22.69 14.80 8.03
C ARG A 107 22.05 16.02 8.71
N PRO A 108 21.05 15.83 9.63
CA PRO A 108 20.61 14.59 10.27
C PRO A 108 19.82 13.67 9.32
N LEU A 109 19.74 12.38 9.68
CA LEU A 109 18.97 11.41 8.90
C LEU A 109 17.47 11.70 9.03
N PRO A 110 16.73 11.69 7.91
CA PRO A 110 15.29 11.92 7.94
C PRO A 110 14.55 10.74 8.59
N VAL A 111 13.42 11.04 9.22
CA VAL A 111 12.50 10.00 9.70
C VAL A 111 11.90 9.27 8.50
N ILE A 112 11.88 7.94 8.56
CA ILE A 112 11.19 7.11 7.57
C ILE A 112 10.05 6.39 8.27
N LEU A 113 8.83 6.58 7.78
CA LEU A 113 7.64 5.86 8.21
C LEU A 113 7.39 4.67 7.27
N PRO A 114 7.75 3.44 7.64
CA PRO A 114 7.47 2.29 6.81
C PRO A 114 6.02 1.86 6.97
N VAL A 115 5.35 1.62 5.85
CA VAL A 115 3.97 1.13 5.78
C VAL A 115 3.93 -0.12 4.92
N VAL A 116 3.42 -1.20 5.46
CA VAL A 116 3.17 -2.44 4.74
C VAL A 116 1.72 -2.45 4.27
N PHE A 117 1.53 -2.52 2.97
CA PHE A 117 0.24 -2.63 2.33
C PHE A 117 -0.02 -4.10 1.99
N TYR A 118 -0.80 -4.78 2.84
CA TYR A 118 -0.97 -6.22 2.78
C TYR A 118 -2.29 -6.64 2.13
N GLN A 119 -2.19 -7.55 1.17
CA GLN A 119 -3.34 -8.11 0.44
C GLN A 119 -3.40 -9.65 0.54
N GLY A 120 -2.90 -10.25 1.58
CA GLY A 120 -2.98 -11.70 1.77
C GLY A 120 -4.34 -12.15 2.29
N ARG A 121 -4.59 -13.47 2.21
CA ARG A 121 -5.78 -14.11 2.80
C ARG A 121 -5.53 -14.59 4.22
N GLU A 122 -4.30 -14.81 4.58
CA GLU A 122 -3.91 -15.22 5.93
C GLU A 122 -3.86 -13.99 6.84
N LYS A 123 -4.21 -14.17 8.10
CA LYS A 123 -4.08 -13.12 9.11
C LYS A 123 -2.61 -12.73 9.25
N TRP A 124 -2.34 -11.43 9.31
CA TRP A 124 -0.99 -10.96 9.56
C TRP A 124 -0.55 -11.26 10.99
N GLU A 125 0.49 -12.08 11.13
CA GLU A 125 1.01 -12.50 12.44
C GLU A 125 2.45 -12.00 12.70
N ALA A 126 3.09 -11.37 11.70
CA ALA A 126 4.42 -10.83 11.90
C ALA A 126 4.40 -9.62 12.85
N PRO A 127 5.32 -9.55 13.82
CA PRO A 127 5.37 -8.45 14.76
C PRO A 127 5.68 -7.13 14.05
N GLN A 128 4.95 -6.06 14.41
CA GLN A 128 5.16 -4.73 13.83
C GLN A 128 6.37 -4.00 14.42
N TRP A 129 6.79 -4.33 15.64
CA TRP A 129 8.02 -3.83 16.24
C TRP A 129 9.18 -4.74 15.87
N PHE A 130 10.28 -4.15 15.40
CA PHE A 130 11.47 -4.90 14.99
C PHE A 130 12.10 -5.64 16.17
N SER A 131 12.14 -5.03 17.33
CA SER A 131 12.67 -5.64 18.57
C SER A 131 11.97 -6.95 18.94
N ASN A 132 10.68 -7.11 18.60
CA ASN A 132 9.93 -8.34 18.87
C ASN A 132 10.41 -9.57 18.06
N ARG A 133 11.39 -9.39 17.18
CA ARG A 133 12.05 -10.50 16.48
C ARG A 133 13.12 -11.20 17.32
N PHE A 134 13.57 -10.54 18.37
CA PHE A 134 14.60 -11.09 19.24
C PHE A 134 13.95 -11.98 20.29
N SER A 135 14.55 -13.18 20.49
CA SER A 135 14.07 -14.13 21.49
C SER A 135 14.14 -13.51 22.88
N ASN A 136 13.08 -13.70 23.65
CA ASN A 136 13.02 -13.25 25.05
C ASN A 136 13.28 -11.75 25.27
N ILE A 137 12.92 -10.90 24.31
CA ILE A 137 13.11 -9.44 24.41
C ILE A 137 12.58 -8.86 25.75
N ASP A 138 11.44 -9.38 26.25
CA ASP A 138 10.84 -8.93 27.50
C ASP A 138 11.68 -9.27 28.74
N ARG A 139 12.48 -10.34 28.66
CA ARG A 139 13.36 -10.82 29.75
C ARG A 139 14.81 -10.38 29.57
N MET A 140 15.13 -9.74 28.46
CA MET A 140 16.47 -9.26 28.17
C MET A 140 16.81 -8.09 29.09
N ASP A 141 18.04 -8.08 29.57
CA ASP A 141 18.58 -6.97 30.36
C ASP A 141 18.49 -5.64 29.60
N GLY A 142 18.24 -4.54 30.33
CA GLY A 142 18.11 -3.22 29.75
C GLY A 142 19.32 -2.80 28.95
N ASP A 143 20.52 -3.05 29.49
CA ASP A 143 21.77 -2.68 28.85
C ASP A 143 21.97 -3.42 27.51
N LEU A 144 21.48 -4.64 27.38
CA LEU A 144 21.52 -5.37 26.10
C LEU A 144 20.49 -4.85 25.09
N LYS A 145 19.36 -4.34 25.56
CA LYS A 145 18.33 -3.75 24.67
C LYS A 145 18.83 -2.51 23.94
N ASP A 146 19.75 -1.76 24.54
CA ASP A 146 20.34 -0.56 23.94
C ASP A 146 21.14 -0.87 22.67
N TYR A 147 21.56 -2.13 22.46
CA TYR A 147 22.26 -2.58 21.25
C TYR A 147 21.34 -3.16 20.17
N ILE A 148 20.03 -3.15 20.39
CA ILE A 148 19.03 -3.65 19.43
C ILE A 148 18.45 -2.47 18.66
N PRO A 149 18.60 -2.40 17.32
CA PRO A 149 17.86 -1.41 16.55
C PRO A 149 16.37 -1.67 16.70
N ASP A 150 15.61 -0.64 16.97
CA ASP A 150 14.16 -0.77 17.07
C ASP A 150 13.44 0.28 16.25
N TYR A 151 12.37 -0.13 15.61
CA TYR A 151 11.43 0.70 14.88
C TYR A 151 10.10 -0.05 14.73
N LYS A 152 9.07 0.70 14.36
CA LYS A 152 7.74 0.17 14.07
C LYS A 152 7.37 0.44 12.61
N TYR A 153 6.71 -0.52 11.94
CA TYR A 153 6.00 -0.25 10.69
C TYR A 153 4.49 -0.23 10.93
N GLU A 154 3.78 0.55 10.13
CA GLU A 154 2.33 0.53 10.10
C GLU A 154 1.86 -0.54 9.10
N LEU A 155 0.82 -1.28 9.45
CA LEU A 155 0.21 -2.31 8.62
C LEU A 155 -1.15 -1.82 8.13
N PHE A 156 -1.32 -1.78 6.81
CA PHE A 156 -2.63 -1.63 6.20
C PHE A 156 -3.06 -2.94 5.55
N GLU A 157 -4.04 -3.60 6.14
CA GLU A 157 -4.55 -4.90 5.73
C GLU A 157 -5.87 -4.74 4.98
N ILE A 158 -5.84 -4.87 3.64
CA ILE A 158 -7.02 -4.64 2.79
C ILE A 158 -8.09 -5.71 3.00
N SER A 159 -7.68 -6.94 3.25
CA SER A 159 -8.61 -8.08 3.44
C SER A 159 -9.54 -7.91 4.64
N SER A 160 -9.13 -7.12 5.63
CA SER A 160 -9.92 -6.81 6.83
C SER A 160 -10.80 -5.56 6.68
N LEU A 161 -10.61 -4.79 5.60
CA LEU A 161 -11.32 -3.53 5.37
C LEU A 161 -12.81 -3.78 5.10
N ARG A 162 -13.68 -3.18 5.91
CA ARG A 162 -15.13 -3.23 5.72
C ARG A 162 -15.57 -2.21 4.67
N GLU A 163 -16.78 -2.37 4.15
CA GLU A 163 -17.32 -1.49 3.10
C GLU A 163 -17.40 -0.03 3.53
N GLU A 164 -17.94 0.21 4.70
CA GLU A 164 -18.08 1.56 5.29
C GLU A 164 -16.73 2.23 5.59
N GLU A 165 -15.65 1.48 5.56
CA GLU A 165 -14.28 1.95 5.74
C GLU A 165 -13.60 2.33 4.42
N VAL A 166 -14.19 2.00 3.27
CA VAL A 166 -13.69 2.41 1.95
C VAL A 166 -13.98 3.90 1.73
N LYS A 167 -12.95 4.73 1.91
CA LYS A 167 -13.04 6.19 1.90
C LYS A 167 -11.97 6.82 1.01
N GLY A 168 -12.08 8.13 0.81
CA GLY A 168 -11.07 8.93 0.14
C GLY A 168 -11.37 9.22 -1.33
N ALA A 169 -10.34 9.57 -2.07
CA ALA A 169 -10.42 9.91 -3.49
C ALA A 169 -11.05 8.79 -4.33
N LYS A 170 -11.74 9.15 -5.41
CA LYS A 170 -12.47 8.18 -6.25
C LYS A 170 -11.57 7.04 -6.75
N ARG A 171 -10.37 7.33 -7.26
CA ARG A 171 -9.42 6.30 -7.70
C ARG A 171 -9.03 5.36 -6.56
N LEU A 172 -8.82 5.89 -5.35
CA LEU A 172 -8.50 5.07 -4.18
C LEU A 172 -9.67 4.14 -3.82
N ARG A 173 -10.90 4.63 -3.82
CA ARG A 173 -12.09 3.82 -3.54
C ARG A 173 -12.26 2.71 -4.58
N ILE A 174 -12.13 3.03 -5.87
CA ILE A 174 -12.15 2.03 -6.95
C ILE A 174 -11.10 0.96 -6.72
N TYR A 175 -9.88 1.35 -6.39
CA TYR A 175 -8.77 0.44 -6.13
C TYR A 175 -9.07 -0.50 -4.95
N LEU A 176 -9.49 0.05 -3.82
CA LEU A 176 -9.77 -0.72 -2.62
C LEU A 176 -10.93 -1.70 -2.83
N ASP A 177 -12.04 -1.25 -3.46
CA ASP A 177 -13.16 -2.14 -3.79
C ASP A 177 -12.75 -3.22 -4.78
N ALA A 178 -11.99 -2.88 -5.84
CA ALA A 178 -11.51 -3.84 -6.84
C ALA A 178 -10.62 -4.93 -6.20
N ILE A 179 -9.73 -4.55 -5.30
CA ILE A 179 -8.89 -5.52 -4.60
C ILE A 179 -9.69 -6.38 -3.64
N ARG A 180 -10.63 -5.80 -2.91
CA ARG A 180 -11.50 -6.52 -1.97
C ARG A 180 -12.37 -7.58 -2.65
N LEU A 181 -12.76 -7.41 -3.92
CA LEU A 181 -13.56 -8.39 -4.66
C LEU A 181 -13.04 -9.83 -4.52
N ARG A 182 -11.72 -10.02 -4.43
CA ARG A 182 -11.10 -11.35 -4.27
C ARG A 182 -11.33 -11.98 -2.89
N SER A 183 -11.55 -11.18 -1.86
CA SER A 183 -11.78 -11.65 -0.49
C SER A 183 -13.27 -11.81 -0.17
N LEU A 184 -14.15 -11.15 -0.95
CA LEU A 184 -15.59 -11.24 -0.75
C LEU A 184 -16.11 -12.65 -1.05
N ARG A 185 -17.09 -13.05 -0.25
CA ARG A 185 -17.81 -14.32 -0.42
C ARG A 185 -19.29 -14.05 -0.63
N GLY A 186 -19.88 -14.83 -1.53
CA GLY A 186 -21.29 -14.72 -1.89
C GLY A 186 -21.56 -13.75 -3.05
N LYS A 187 -22.43 -14.18 -3.98
CA LYS A 187 -22.74 -13.44 -5.22
C LYS A 187 -23.27 -12.04 -4.95
N ALA A 188 -24.08 -11.83 -3.91
CA ALA A 188 -24.65 -10.53 -3.58
C ALA A 188 -23.57 -9.51 -3.22
N ALA A 189 -22.65 -9.85 -2.31
CA ALA A 189 -21.55 -8.96 -1.89
C ALA A 189 -20.60 -8.61 -3.05
N ILE A 190 -20.30 -9.60 -3.90
CA ILE A 190 -19.47 -9.37 -5.09
C ILE A 190 -20.18 -8.41 -6.05
N ARG A 191 -21.47 -8.64 -6.36
CA ARG A 191 -22.24 -7.78 -7.26
C ARG A 191 -22.35 -6.34 -6.74
N GLU A 192 -22.55 -6.17 -5.45
CA GLU A 192 -22.64 -4.85 -4.84
C GLU A 192 -21.30 -4.09 -4.90
N ALA A 193 -20.19 -4.77 -4.61
CA ALA A 193 -18.87 -4.16 -4.77
C ALA A 193 -18.55 -3.82 -6.24
N MET A 194 -18.94 -4.70 -7.18
CA MET A 194 -18.82 -4.42 -8.63
C MET A 194 -19.63 -3.20 -9.04
N PHE A 195 -20.87 -3.08 -8.56
CA PHE A 195 -21.72 -1.93 -8.83
C PHE A 195 -21.09 -0.63 -8.31
N ARG A 196 -20.54 -0.64 -7.09
CA ARG A 196 -19.82 0.54 -6.56
C ARG A 196 -18.61 0.91 -7.41
N VAL A 197 -17.82 -0.07 -7.84
CA VAL A 197 -16.70 0.18 -8.76
C VAL A 197 -17.19 0.83 -10.04
N ALA A 198 -18.23 0.28 -10.69
CA ALA A 198 -18.78 0.81 -11.93
C ALA A 198 -19.30 2.24 -11.77
N VAL A 199 -20.12 2.51 -10.74
CA VAL A 199 -20.65 3.84 -10.43
C VAL A 199 -19.51 4.82 -10.16
N THR A 200 -18.51 4.44 -9.35
CA THR A 200 -17.42 5.36 -9.02
C THR A 200 -16.55 5.66 -10.25
N ILE A 201 -16.36 4.68 -11.15
CA ILE A 201 -15.67 4.89 -12.44
C ILE A 201 -16.47 5.89 -13.31
N SER A 202 -17.79 5.74 -13.43
CA SER A 202 -18.62 6.63 -14.25
C SER A 202 -18.59 8.09 -13.78
N GLU A 203 -18.27 8.31 -12.51
CA GLU A 203 -18.11 9.65 -11.92
C GLU A 203 -16.73 10.28 -12.16
N LEU A 204 -15.77 9.56 -12.73
CA LEU A 204 -14.45 10.12 -13.02
C LEU A 204 -14.52 11.03 -14.25
N PRO A 205 -13.88 12.21 -14.22
CA PRO A 205 -13.79 13.06 -15.40
C PRO A 205 -13.01 12.36 -16.52
N ARG A 206 -13.41 12.59 -17.77
CA ARG A 206 -12.70 12.07 -18.96
C ARG A 206 -11.42 12.83 -19.18
N THR A 207 -10.31 12.32 -18.66
CA THR A 207 -8.96 12.82 -18.83
C THR A 207 -8.04 11.68 -19.25
N GLU A 208 -6.95 11.98 -19.94
CA GLU A 208 -5.95 10.99 -20.34
C GLU A 208 -5.47 10.13 -19.15
N ALA A 209 -5.25 10.77 -18.00
CA ALA A 209 -4.84 10.09 -16.77
C ALA A 209 -5.92 9.12 -16.25
N ASN A 210 -7.22 9.47 -16.35
CA ASN A 210 -8.31 8.58 -15.96
C ASN A 210 -8.56 7.48 -16.98
N GLU A 211 -8.33 7.73 -18.25
CA GLU A 211 -8.39 6.69 -19.30
C GLU A 211 -7.30 5.64 -19.08
N ARG A 212 -6.07 6.07 -18.78
CA ARG A 212 -4.98 5.14 -18.44
C ARG A 212 -5.29 4.36 -17.17
N PHE A 213 -5.77 5.02 -16.12
CA PHE A 213 -6.21 4.36 -14.88
C PHE A 213 -7.28 3.31 -15.17
N PHE A 214 -8.30 3.66 -15.95
CA PHE A 214 -9.37 2.76 -16.35
C PHE A 214 -8.85 1.52 -17.08
N GLN A 215 -7.93 1.68 -18.04
CA GLN A 215 -7.31 0.56 -18.75
C GLN A 215 -6.59 -0.39 -17.77
N VAL A 216 -5.81 0.14 -16.82
CA VAL A 216 -5.09 -0.68 -15.83
C VAL A 216 -6.07 -1.38 -14.89
N CYS A 217 -7.12 -0.69 -14.44
CA CYS A 217 -8.17 -1.26 -13.61
C CYS A 217 -8.90 -2.41 -14.34
N THR A 218 -9.26 -2.20 -15.61
CA THR A 218 -9.93 -3.21 -16.45
C THR A 218 -9.08 -4.45 -16.61
N ILE A 219 -7.79 -4.31 -16.94
CA ILE A 219 -6.86 -5.43 -17.06
C ILE A 219 -6.76 -6.17 -15.73
N TYR A 220 -6.63 -5.44 -14.62
CA TYR A 220 -6.56 -6.02 -13.29
C TYR A 220 -7.81 -6.85 -12.97
N LEU A 221 -8.99 -6.29 -13.17
CA LEU A 221 -10.27 -6.97 -12.91
C LEU A 221 -10.42 -8.22 -13.79
N PHE A 222 -10.12 -8.11 -15.08
CA PHE A 222 -10.17 -9.24 -16.01
C PHE A 222 -9.26 -10.40 -15.57
N GLU A 223 -8.01 -10.10 -15.17
CA GLU A 223 -7.04 -11.13 -14.77
C GLU A 223 -7.33 -11.74 -13.40
N THR A 224 -8.05 -11.03 -12.52
CA THR A 224 -8.25 -11.45 -11.12
C THR A 224 -9.63 -11.99 -10.80
N MET A 225 -10.68 -11.59 -11.53
CA MET A 225 -12.07 -11.97 -11.23
C MET A 225 -12.56 -13.21 -11.97
N GLY A 226 -11.89 -13.58 -13.06
CA GLY A 226 -12.39 -14.57 -14.00
C GLY A 226 -13.44 -14.00 -14.99
N LYS A 227 -13.62 -14.71 -16.10
CA LYS A 227 -14.37 -14.22 -17.27
C LYS A 227 -15.84 -13.88 -16.94
N GLU A 228 -16.53 -14.78 -16.26
CA GLU A 228 -17.97 -14.62 -15.94
C GLU A 228 -18.26 -13.37 -15.09
N ASN A 229 -17.49 -13.16 -14.02
CA ASN A 229 -17.66 -12.00 -13.17
C ASN A 229 -17.27 -10.69 -13.88
N PHE A 230 -16.28 -10.76 -14.79
CA PHE A 230 -15.86 -9.59 -15.56
C PHE A 230 -16.94 -9.20 -16.60
N GLU A 231 -17.57 -10.16 -17.28
CA GLU A 231 -18.69 -9.90 -18.20
C GLU A 231 -19.86 -9.21 -17.47
N GLN A 232 -20.24 -9.66 -16.27
CA GLN A 232 -21.27 -9.00 -15.45
C GLN A 232 -20.88 -7.56 -15.06
N LEU A 233 -19.59 -7.29 -14.74
CA LEU A 233 -19.13 -5.93 -14.47
C LEU A 233 -19.23 -5.05 -15.72
N SER A 234 -18.82 -5.57 -16.87
CA SER A 234 -18.89 -4.83 -18.15
C SER A 234 -20.31 -4.43 -18.50
N GLU A 235 -21.29 -5.31 -18.34
CA GLU A 235 -22.72 -5.00 -18.53
C GLU A 235 -23.21 -3.88 -17.59
N LEU A 236 -22.74 -3.86 -16.33
CA LEU A 236 -23.08 -2.80 -15.36
C LEU A 236 -22.47 -1.43 -15.73
N MET A 237 -21.38 -1.42 -16.49
CA MET A 237 -20.70 -0.18 -16.90
C MET A 237 -21.26 0.42 -18.19
N GLU A 238 -22.01 -0.36 -18.99
CA GLU A 238 -22.67 0.08 -20.22
C GLU A 238 -24.06 0.66 -19.98
N THR A 239 -24.64 0.47 -18.79
CA THR A 239 -25.96 0.99 -18.37
C THR A 239 -25.83 2.27 -17.57
#